data_53410ac5a8b50d61165b0f957103b230
#
_entry.id   53410ac5a8b50d61165b0f957103b230
#
_cell.length_a   1.000
_cell.length_b   1.000
_cell.length_c   1.000
_cell.angle_alpha   90.00
_cell.angle_beta   90.00
_cell.angle_gamma   90.00
#
_symmetry.space_group_name_H-M   'P 1'
#
loop_
_entity.id
_entity.type
_entity.pdbx_description
1 polymer ?
#
loop_
_entity_poly.entity_id
_entity_poly.type
_entity_poly.pdbx_seq_one_letter_code
_entity_poly.pdbx_strand_id
1 'polypeptide(L)'
;QTFSLRYPLLVAEGNFGSRDGDSAAAMRYTETRLTPISQLLLEEVDLGSVDFQPNYDGNFQEPVELPAKLPFVLLNGSSGIAVGMATEIPPHNLGEVAAACVRLWRIPTRI
;
A
#
# COMPACT_ATOMS: atom_id res chain seq x y z
N GLN A 1 9.72 3.43 -4.13
CA GLN A 1 10.42 4.70 -4.38
C GLN A 1 9.79 5.81 -3.54
N THR A 2 10.62 6.61 -2.87
CA THR A 2 10.15 7.66 -1.95
C THR A 2 9.38 8.79 -2.63
N PHE A 3 9.62 9.00 -3.92
CA PHE A 3 8.93 10.03 -4.71
C PHE A 3 7.63 9.54 -5.37
N SER A 4 7.32 8.23 -5.29
CA SER A 4 6.19 7.64 -5.99
C SER A 4 4.90 7.64 -5.16
N LEU A 5 5.01 7.59 -3.84
CA LEU A 5 3.87 7.50 -2.93
C LEU A 5 3.80 8.71 -2.00
N ARG A 6 2.59 9.18 -1.73
CA ARG A 6 2.38 10.23 -0.72
C ARG A 6 2.77 9.75 0.68
N TYR A 7 2.39 8.52 1.03
CA TYR A 7 2.75 7.88 2.29
C TYR A 7 3.57 6.62 1.98
N PRO A 8 4.91 6.73 1.90
CA PRO A 8 5.76 5.62 1.55
C PRO A 8 5.60 4.44 2.51
N LEU A 9 5.52 3.23 1.97
CA LEU A 9 5.36 1.99 2.72
C LEU A 9 6.71 1.34 3.06
N LEU A 10 7.75 1.70 2.32
CA LEU A 10 9.10 1.18 2.51
C LEU A 10 10.08 2.32 2.70
N VAL A 11 11.02 2.13 3.63
CA VAL A 11 12.21 2.98 3.72
C VAL A 11 13.23 2.47 2.72
N ALA A 12 13.69 3.33 1.82
CA ALA A 12 14.66 2.99 0.78
C ALA A 12 16.06 3.44 1.19
N GLU A 13 17.01 2.52 1.18
CA GLU A 13 18.43 2.82 1.40
C GLU A 13 19.24 2.39 0.18
N GLY A 14 19.97 3.35 -0.40
CA GLY A 14 20.66 3.18 -1.66
C GLY A 14 19.94 3.85 -2.82
N ASN A 15 20.33 3.49 -4.04
CA ASN A 15 19.78 4.06 -5.26
C ASN A 15 18.55 3.30 -5.74
N PHE A 16 17.37 3.86 -5.52
CA PHE A 16 16.07 3.34 -6.00
C PHE A 16 15.57 4.07 -7.26
N GLY A 17 16.44 4.83 -7.91
CA GLY A 17 16.07 5.68 -9.04
C GLY A 17 15.74 7.09 -8.60
N SER A 18 15.40 7.95 -9.56
CA SER A 18 15.02 9.33 -9.28
C SER A 18 13.78 9.73 -10.09
N ARG A 19 13.15 10.82 -9.65
CA ARG A 19 12.03 11.42 -10.39
C ARG A 19 12.46 11.90 -11.77
N ASP A 20 13.73 12.26 -11.94
CA ASP A 20 14.29 12.74 -13.19
C ASP A 20 14.60 11.60 -14.20
N GLY A 21 14.29 10.37 -13.85
CA GLY A 21 14.41 9.23 -14.74
C GLY A 21 15.69 8.42 -14.59
N ASP A 22 16.49 8.68 -13.55
CA ASP A 22 17.68 7.87 -13.27
C ASP A 22 17.24 6.46 -12.88
N SER A 23 17.93 5.44 -13.42
CA SER A 23 17.62 4.05 -13.14
C SER A 23 18.05 3.66 -11.73
N ALA A 24 17.28 2.74 -11.11
CA ALA A 24 17.66 2.14 -9.84
C ALA A 24 18.89 1.26 -9.97
N ALA A 25 19.66 1.14 -8.90
CA ALA A 25 20.75 0.18 -8.82
C ALA A 25 20.20 -1.25 -8.78
N ALA A 26 21.07 -2.25 -9.03
CA ALA A 26 20.69 -3.65 -8.86
C ALA A 26 20.30 -3.92 -7.39
N MET A 27 19.37 -4.85 -7.15
CA MET A 27 18.84 -5.15 -5.82
C MET A 27 19.90 -5.46 -4.78
N ARG A 28 21.03 -6.05 -5.17
CA ARG A 28 22.13 -6.38 -4.25
C ARG A 28 22.81 -5.17 -3.61
N TYR A 29 22.58 -3.97 -4.15
CA TYR A 29 23.15 -2.72 -3.66
C TYR A 29 22.17 -1.87 -2.84
N THR A 30 20.98 -2.36 -2.62
CA THR A 30 19.91 -1.63 -1.94
C THR A 30 19.42 -2.38 -0.73
N GLU A 31 18.95 -1.63 0.26
CA GLU A 31 18.30 -2.16 1.46
C GLU A 31 16.94 -1.51 1.64
N THR A 32 16.04 -2.20 2.30
CA THR A 32 14.71 -1.70 2.56
C THR A 32 14.17 -2.24 3.88
N ARG A 33 13.28 -1.46 4.50
CA ARG A 33 12.51 -1.87 5.66
C ARG A 33 11.13 -1.21 5.61
N LEU A 34 10.22 -1.70 6.44
CA LEU A 34 8.87 -1.14 6.52
C LEU A 34 8.88 0.22 7.21
N THR A 35 8.09 1.15 6.69
CA THR A 35 7.79 2.40 7.39
C THR A 35 6.79 2.14 8.53
N PRO A 36 6.69 3.03 9.55
CA PRO A 36 5.70 2.86 10.61
C PRO A 36 4.26 2.74 10.11
N ILE A 37 3.85 3.49 9.08
CA ILE A 37 2.49 3.42 8.54
C ILE A 37 2.19 2.08 7.87
N SER A 38 3.19 1.40 7.32
CA SER A 38 2.99 0.11 6.68
C SER A 38 2.62 -1.00 7.67
N GLN A 39 2.89 -0.83 8.97
CA GLN A 39 2.44 -1.74 10.01
C GLN A 39 0.92 -1.89 10.02
N LEU A 40 0.19 -0.84 9.67
CA LEU A 40 -1.27 -0.85 9.58
C LEU A 40 -1.79 -1.74 8.45
N LEU A 41 -0.96 -2.09 7.47
CA LEU A 41 -1.30 -3.08 6.45
C LEU A 41 -1.23 -4.51 6.98
N LEU A 42 -0.34 -4.79 7.93
CA LEU A 42 0.04 -6.14 8.36
C LEU A 42 -0.49 -6.53 9.74
N GLU A 43 -0.89 -5.56 10.55
CA GLU A 43 -1.11 -5.74 11.99
C GLU A 43 -2.12 -6.84 12.34
N GLU A 44 -3.10 -7.08 11.49
CA GLU A 44 -4.14 -8.09 11.73
C GLU A 44 -3.97 -9.34 10.85
N VAL A 45 -2.83 -9.53 10.21
CA VAL A 45 -2.62 -10.62 9.24
C VAL A 45 -2.77 -12.01 9.90
N ASP A 46 -2.41 -12.14 11.17
CA ASP A 46 -2.46 -13.42 11.90
C ASP A 46 -3.78 -13.68 12.63
N LEU A 47 -4.78 -12.81 12.47
CA LEU A 47 -6.06 -12.90 13.18
C LEU A 47 -7.15 -13.65 12.39
N GLY A 48 -6.80 -14.33 11.30
CA GLY A 48 -7.77 -15.03 10.46
C GLY A 48 -8.63 -14.12 9.59
N SER A 49 -8.22 -12.88 9.41
CA SER A 49 -8.95 -11.87 8.63
C SER A 49 -8.76 -11.99 7.12
N VAL A 50 -7.75 -12.73 6.68
CA VAL A 50 -7.41 -12.91 5.26
C VAL A 50 -7.05 -14.38 4.99
N ASP A 51 -7.24 -14.79 3.74
CA ASP A 51 -6.82 -16.10 3.26
C ASP A 51 -5.34 -16.12 2.94
N PHE A 52 -4.73 -17.31 3.02
CA PHE A 52 -3.34 -17.55 2.68
C PHE A 52 -3.21 -18.46 1.47
N GLN A 53 -2.11 -18.32 0.77
CA GLN A 53 -1.75 -19.16 -0.37
C GLN A 53 -0.26 -19.52 -0.30
N PRO A 54 0.19 -20.61 -0.99
CA PRO A 54 1.62 -20.88 -1.11
C PRO A 54 2.36 -19.72 -1.78
N ASN A 55 3.56 -19.41 -1.28
CA ASN A 55 4.43 -18.43 -1.91
C ASN A 55 5.03 -18.98 -3.22
N TYR A 56 5.89 -18.21 -3.87
CA TYR A 56 6.44 -18.53 -5.20
C TYR A 56 7.07 -19.92 -5.28
N ASP A 57 7.87 -20.33 -4.29
CA ASP A 57 8.52 -21.65 -4.29
C ASP A 57 7.74 -22.74 -3.53
N GLY A 58 6.60 -22.40 -2.95
CA GLY A 58 5.75 -23.33 -2.22
C GLY A 58 6.21 -23.70 -0.82
N ASN A 59 7.33 -23.16 -0.34
CA ASN A 59 7.90 -23.50 0.96
C ASN A 59 7.20 -22.81 2.14
N PHE A 60 6.56 -21.66 1.90
CA PHE A 60 5.87 -20.87 2.91
C PHE A 60 4.50 -20.43 2.41
N GLN A 61 3.69 -19.93 3.33
CA GLN A 61 2.40 -19.34 3.01
C GLN A 61 2.50 -17.82 3.02
N GLU A 62 1.78 -17.17 2.12
CA GLU A 62 1.65 -15.72 2.08
C GLU A 62 0.18 -15.31 2.05
N PRO A 63 -0.21 -14.14 2.60
CA PRO A 63 -1.59 -13.68 2.51
C PRO A 63 -1.97 -13.35 1.06
N VAL A 64 -3.20 -13.70 0.68
CA VAL A 64 -3.75 -13.33 -0.63
C VAL A 64 -3.96 -11.84 -0.72
N GLU A 65 -4.39 -11.23 0.39
CA GLU A 65 -4.61 -9.80 0.54
C GLU A 65 -4.08 -9.34 1.90
N LEU A 66 -3.78 -8.06 2.04
CA LEU A 66 -3.37 -7.49 3.32
C LEU A 66 -4.58 -6.90 4.05
N PRO A 67 -4.70 -7.11 5.38
CA PRO A 67 -5.86 -6.68 6.16
C PRO A 67 -5.78 -5.20 6.58
N ALA A 68 -5.51 -4.30 5.67
CA ALA A 68 -5.25 -2.90 5.93
C ALA A 68 -6.26 -2.24 6.89
N LYS A 69 -5.78 -1.55 7.92
CA LYS A 69 -6.60 -0.77 8.85
C LYS A 69 -7.02 0.59 8.31
N LEU A 70 -6.39 1.04 7.24
CA LEU A 70 -6.69 2.31 6.57
C LEU A 70 -6.95 2.06 5.08
N PRO A 71 -7.77 2.91 4.42
CA PRO A 71 -8.01 2.80 2.99
C PRO A 71 -6.82 3.35 2.19
N PHE A 72 -5.74 2.59 2.08
CA PHE A 72 -4.51 3.00 1.41
C PHE A 72 -4.71 3.38 -0.06
N VAL A 73 -5.72 2.85 -0.71
CA VAL A 73 -6.06 3.26 -2.08
C VAL A 73 -6.39 4.75 -2.17
N LEU A 74 -6.97 5.34 -1.12
CA LEU A 74 -7.23 6.77 -1.06
C LEU A 74 -6.01 7.56 -0.58
N LEU A 75 -5.22 7.00 0.33
CA LEU A 75 -4.05 7.69 0.88
C LEU A 75 -2.94 7.85 -0.15
N ASN A 76 -2.62 6.79 -0.86
CA ASN A 76 -1.53 6.76 -1.86
C ASN A 76 -2.03 6.92 -3.29
N GLY A 77 -3.33 6.84 -3.50
CA GLY A 77 -3.89 6.80 -4.83
C GLY A 77 -3.63 5.46 -5.52
N SER A 78 -4.04 5.36 -6.74
CA SER A 78 -3.82 4.18 -7.59
C SER A 78 -3.91 4.58 -9.04
N SER A 79 -3.10 3.95 -9.88
CA SER A 79 -3.19 4.10 -11.32
C SER A 79 -3.02 2.75 -11.99
N GLY A 80 -3.73 2.55 -13.08
CA GLY A 80 -3.62 1.32 -13.84
C GLY A 80 -4.16 1.50 -15.24
N ILE A 81 -3.55 0.80 -16.19
CA ILE A 81 -3.93 0.83 -17.59
C ILE A 81 -4.18 -0.60 -18.04
N ALA A 82 -5.34 -0.83 -18.64
CA ALA A 82 -5.73 -2.10 -19.23
C ALA A 82 -6.23 -1.87 -20.66
N VAL A 83 -6.49 -2.94 -21.37
CA VAL A 83 -7.05 -2.81 -22.72
C VAL A 83 -8.45 -2.20 -22.66
N GLY A 84 -8.62 -1.05 -23.30
CA GLY A 84 -9.90 -0.36 -23.38
C GLY A 84 -10.30 0.41 -22.12
N MET A 85 -9.50 0.41 -21.05
CA MET A 85 -9.81 1.17 -19.83
C MET A 85 -8.56 1.59 -19.07
N ALA A 86 -8.71 2.62 -18.26
CA ALA A 86 -7.69 3.08 -17.33
C ALA A 86 -8.36 3.56 -16.04
N THR A 87 -7.63 3.50 -14.95
CA THR A 87 -8.06 4.05 -13.68
C THR A 87 -7.00 4.98 -13.12
N GLU A 88 -7.44 6.00 -12.41
CA GLU A 88 -6.57 6.91 -11.68
C GLU A 88 -7.28 7.44 -10.46
N ILE A 89 -6.69 7.23 -9.29
CA ILE A 89 -7.17 7.76 -8.01
C ILE A 89 -6.05 8.63 -7.45
N PRO A 90 -6.28 9.95 -7.25
CA PRO A 90 -5.27 10.81 -6.66
C PRO A 90 -5.04 10.47 -5.18
N PRO A 91 -3.83 10.74 -4.64
CA PRO A 91 -3.58 10.57 -3.22
C PRO A 91 -4.32 11.62 -2.38
N HIS A 92 -4.74 11.23 -1.16
CA HIS A 92 -5.52 12.07 -0.26
C HIS A 92 -4.78 12.26 1.08
N ASN A 93 -5.11 13.33 1.78
CA ASN A 93 -4.56 13.64 3.10
C ASN A 93 -5.09 12.64 4.14
N LEU A 94 -4.18 12.09 4.96
CA LEU A 94 -4.55 11.11 5.99
C LEU A 94 -5.59 11.64 6.99
N GLY A 95 -5.42 12.87 7.48
CA GLY A 95 -6.36 13.48 8.42
C GLY A 95 -7.76 13.63 7.84
N GLU A 96 -7.85 14.03 6.58
CA GLU A 96 -9.13 14.18 5.86
C GLU A 96 -9.80 12.83 5.61
N VAL A 97 -9.04 11.81 5.24
CA VAL A 97 -9.54 10.45 5.05
C VAL A 97 -10.05 9.88 6.37
N ALA A 98 -9.29 10.04 7.45
CA ALA A 98 -9.69 9.60 8.78
C ALA A 98 -10.98 10.29 9.24
N ALA A 99 -11.11 11.60 9.04
CA ALA A 99 -12.31 12.36 9.36
C ALA A 99 -13.52 11.86 8.56
N ALA A 100 -13.34 11.57 7.26
CA ALA A 100 -14.38 11.01 6.41
C ALA A 100 -14.82 9.63 6.88
N CYS A 101 -13.90 8.76 7.28
CA CYS A 101 -14.20 7.45 7.83
C CYS A 101 -15.04 7.54 9.12
N VAL A 102 -14.67 8.44 10.03
CA VAL A 102 -15.43 8.69 11.27
C VAL A 102 -16.84 9.18 10.95
N ARG A 103 -16.97 10.10 10.00
CA ARG A 103 -18.28 10.62 9.58
C ARG A 103 -19.15 9.54 8.98
N LEU A 104 -18.62 8.70 8.10
CA LEU A 104 -19.35 7.59 7.50
C LEU A 104 -19.81 6.57 8.55
N TRP A 105 -18.99 6.30 9.55
CA TRP A 105 -19.34 5.41 10.66
C TRP A 105 -20.58 5.91 11.43
N ARG A 106 -20.74 7.24 11.55
CA ARG A 106 -21.85 7.87 12.27
C ARG A 106 -23.12 8.01 11.46
N ILE A 107 -23.09 7.80 10.15
CA ILE A 107 -24.26 7.87 9.29
C ILE A 107 -25.05 6.57 9.43
N PRO A 108 -26.37 6.62 9.78
CA PRO A 108 -27.19 5.42 9.81
C PRO A 108 -27.22 4.76 8.43
N THR A 109 -26.97 3.45 8.41
CA THR A 109 -27.04 2.66 7.17
C THR A 109 -28.50 2.61 6.74
N ARG A 110 -28.83 3.23 5.62
CA ARG A 110 -30.13 3.07 4.99
C ARG A 110 -30.02 2.00 3.91
N ILE A 111 -30.75 0.95 4.11
CA ILE A 111 -30.88 -0.10 3.11
C ILE A 111 -32.09 0.21 2.24
#